data_41fb661c31c89c4529d81f5f43d21771
#
_entry.id   41fb661c31c89c4529d81f5f43d21771
#
_cell.length_a   1.000
_cell.length_b   1.000
_cell.length_c   1.000
_cell.angle_alpha   90.00
_cell.angle_beta   90.00
_cell.angle_gamma   90.00
#
_symmetry.space_group_name_H-M   'P 1'
#
loop_
_entity.id
_entity.type
_entity.pdbx_description
1 polymer ?
#
loop_
_entity_poly.entity_id
_entity_poly.type
_entity_poly.pdbx_seq_one_letter_code
_entity_poly.pdbx_strand_id
1 'polypeptide(L)'
;NEIPGKKISGLFQMSVAQLVDIHGIGNAKAVQLLSLTEITKRMMSSALAETDFICDEPEKTALRFMPEMRFEETEQVRLLILNGRNALVKDIILSNGSFNAAMASPREIFYNALKNKAVSIIVMHNHPSGDPTPSREDILITKRLIETGKLVGIELLDHIILGDNRYVSLKESGLAF
;
A
#
# COMPACT_ATOMS: atom_id res chain seq x y z
N ASN A 1 25.62 12.76 -10.73
CA ASN A 1 24.31 12.27 -10.31
C ASN A 1 24.52 11.20 -9.26
N GLU A 2 24.03 11.43 -8.06
CA GLU A 2 24.11 10.49 -6.94
C GLU A 2 22.77 9.76 -6.81
N ILE A 3 22.79 8.55 -6.25
CA ILE A 3 21.59 7.77 -5.95
C ILE A 3 20.71 8.61 -4.99
N PRO A 4 19.40 8.79 -5.26
CA PRO A 4 18.50 9.52 -4.41
C PRO A 4 18.59 9.06 -2.95
N GLY A 5 18.77 10.01 -2.02
CA GLY A 5 18.86 9.73 -0.58
C GLY A 5 20.17 9.08 -0.12
N LYS A 6 21.20 8.93 -0.98
CA LYS A 6 22.49 8.29 -0.68
C LYS A 6 22.39 6.88 -0.05
N LYS A 7 21.25 6.20 -0.19
CA LYS A 7 21.00 4.85 0.32
C LYS A 7 20.76 3.89 -0.84
N ILE A 8 21.12 2.61 -0.68
CA ILE A 8 20.86 1.55 -1.67
C ILE A 8 19.36 1.48 -2.01
N SER A 9 18.49 1.81 -1.08
CA SER A 9 17.03 1.89 -1.29
C SER A 9 16.63 2.89 -2.38
N GLY A 10 17.44 3.91 -2.68
CA GLY A 10 17.19 4.82 -3.80
C GLY A 10 17.20 4.14 -5.18
N LEU A 11 17.82 2.97 -5.31
CA LEU A 11 17.78 2.18 -6.56
C LEU A 11 16.35 1.73 -6.92
N PHE A 12 15.49 1.54 -5.95
CA PHE A 12 14.09 1.12 -6.17
C PHE A 12 13.23 2.18 -6.87
N GLN A 13 13.71 3.44 -6.88
CA GLN A 13 13.01 4.60 -7.43
C GLN A 13 13.64 5.10 -8.74
N MET A 14 14.76 4.53 -9.18
CA MET A 14 15.47 5.01 -10.38
C MET A 14 14.92 4.39 -11.65
N SER A 15 14.87 5.19 -12.71
CA SER A 15 14.63 4.75 -14.08
C SER A 15 15.93 4.32 -14.78
N VAL A 16 15.80 3.60 -15.93
CA VAL A 16 16.95 3.29 -16.78
C VAL A 16 17.72 4.55 -17.17
N ALA A 17 17.02 5.62 -17.55
CA ALA A 17 17.64 6.87 -17.97
C ALA A 17 18.48 7.49 -16.83
N GLN A 18 17.94 7.55 -15.61
CA GLN A 18 18.66 8.07 -14.44
C GLN A 18 19.88 7.23 -14.08
N LEU A 19 19.81 5.89 -14.23
CA LEU A 19 20.95 5.02 -13.99
C LEU A 19 22.05 5.18 -15.05
N VAL A 20 21.68 5.38 -16.30
CA VAL A 20 22.67 5.57 -17.41
C VAL A 20 23.40 6.91 -17.26
N ASP A 21 22.82 7.92 -16.63
CA ASP A 21 23.49 9.19 -16.31
C ASP A 21 24.61 9.04 -15.27
N ILE A 22 24.71 7.90 -14.60
CA ILE A 22 25.79 7.62 -13.65
C ILE A 22 27.00 7.11 -14.42
N HIS A 23 28.16 7.76 -14.23
CA HIS A 23 29.40 7.35 -14.89
C HIS A 23 29.73 5.86 -14.68
N GLY A 24 29.98 5.13 -15.77
CA GLY A 24 30.30 3.70 -15.74
C GLY A 24 29.08 2.76 -15.75
N ILE A 25 27.85 3.28 -15.81
CA ILE A 25 26.62 2.51 -15.99
C ILE A 25 26.09 2.72 -17.40
N GLY A 26 26.20 1.68 -18.25
CA GLY A 26 25.53 1.64 -19.56
C GLY A 26 24.15 0.97 -19.45
N ASN A 27 23.38 0.98 -20.57
CA ASN A 27 22.03 0.40 -20.64
C ASN A 27 21.95 -1.04 -20.08
N ALA A 28 22.91 -1.90 -20.43
CA ALA A 28 22.89 -3.29 -19.94
C ALA A 28 22.98 -3.38 -18.41
N LYS A 29 23.90 -2.63 -17.79
CA LYS A 29 24.03 -2.58 -16.34
C LYS A 29 22.81 -1.95 -15.66
N ALA A 30 22.24 -0.90 -16.25
CA ALA A 30 21.04 -0.25 -15.74
C ALA A 30 19.86 -1.23 -15.70
N VAL A 31 19.62 -1.97 -16.79
CA VAL A 31 18.57 -3.00 -16.85
C VAL A 31 18.82 -4.12 -15.84
N GLN A 32 20.08 -4.58 -15.70
CA GLN A 32 20.42 -5.61 -14.70
C GLN A 32 20.13 -5.14 -13.27
N LEU A 33 20.49 -3.91 -12.91
CA LEU A 33 20.22 -3.33 -11.59
C LEU A 33 18.72 -3.25 -11.32
N LEU A 34 17.93 -2.75 -12.29
CA LEU A 34 16.47 -2.67 -12.12
C LEU A 34 15.81 -4.05 -12.07
N SER A 35 16.31 -5.03 -12.84
CA SER A 35 15.83 -6.41 -12.74
C SER A 35 16.10 -6.99 -11.35
N LEU A 36 17.27 -6.69 -10.77
CA LEU A 36 17.59 -7.14 -9.41
C LEU A 36 16.69 -6.49 -8.37
N THR A 37 16.40 -5.19 -8.49
CA THR A 37 15.46 -4.53 -7.57
C THR A 37 14.07 -5.12 -7.67
N GLU A 38 13.57 -5.41 -8.87
CA GLU A 38 12.26 -6.02 -9.10
C GLU A 38 12.21 -7.46 -8.54
N ILE A 39 13.25 -8.27 -8.78
CA ILE A 39 13.35 -9.61 -8.19
C ILE A 39 13.34 -9.53 -6.66
N THR A 40 14.09 -8.58 -6.08
CA THR A 40 14.12 -8.39 -4.62
C THR A 40 12.74 -8.02 -4.07
N LYS A 41 12.02 -7.09 -4.72
CA LYS A 41 10.64 -6.75 -4.34
C LYS A 41 9.77 -8.02 -4.33
N ARG A 42 9.78 -8.79 -5.42
CA ARG A 42 8.98 -10.04 -5.53
C ARG A 42 9.37 -11.09 -4.52
N MET A 43 10.66 -11.26 -4.24
CA MET A 43 11.12 -12.22 -3.21
C MET A 43 10.65 -11.82 -1.82
N MET A 44 10.72 -10.53 -1.47
CA MET A 44 10.23 -10.03 -0.18
C MET A 44 8.71 -10.24 -0.06
N SER A 45 7.95 -9.96 -1.12
CA SER A 45 6.50 -10.18 -1.14
C SER A 45 6.16 -11.67 -1.10
N SER A 46 6.88 -12.54 -1.84
CA SER A 46 6.59 -13.97 -1.88
C SER A 46 6.96 -14.68 -0.59
N ALA A 47 8.00 -14.24 0.12
CA ALA A 47 8.35 -14.78 1.44
C ALA A 47 7.23 -14.53 2.49
N LEU A 48 6.38 -13.54 2.22
CA LEU A 48 5.21 -13.19 3.04
C LEU A 48 3.88 -13.74 2.48
N ALA A 49 3.91 -14.41 1.31
CA ALA A 49 2.74 -14.99 0.66
C ALA A 49 2.38 -16.35 1.29
N GLU A 50 1.93 -16.34 2.53
CA GLU A 50 1.24 -17.49 3.11
C GLU A 50 -0.16 -17.60 2.48
N THR A 51 -0.57 -18.84 2.15
CA THR A 51 -1.85 -19.13 1.50
C THR A 51 -3.08 -18.78 2.35
N ASP A 52 -2.90 -18.52 3.66
CA ASP A 52 -3.95 -18.13 4.61
C ASP A 52 -3.51 -16.94 5.47
N PHE A 53 -3.05 -15.84 4.83
CA PHE A 53 -2.64 -14.65 5.57
C PHE A 53 -3.84 -14.03 6.30
N ILE A 54 -3.78 -13.99 7.63
CA ILE A 54 -4.82 -13.42 8.49
C ILE A 54 -4.43 -11.97 8.83
N CYS A 55 -5.33 -11.04 8.53
CA CYS A 55 -5.17 -9.61 8.83
C CYS A 55 -5.79 -9.29 10.21
N ASP A 56 -5.24 -9.88 11.27
CA ASP A 56 -5.71 -9.73 12.65
C ASP A 56 -4.95 -8.65 13.43
N GLU A 57 -3.73 -8.33 12.98
CA GLU A 57 -2.85 -7.33 13.60
C GLU A 57 -2.42 -6.28 12.56
N PRO A 58 -2.58 -4.98 12.84
CA PRO A 58 -2.16 -3.91 11.93
C PRO A 58 -0.69 -3.96 11.57
N GLU A 59 0.20 -4.26 12.54
CA GLU A 59 1.64 -4.38 12.31
C GLU A 59 1.96 -5.47 11.30
N LYS A 60 1.42 -6.67 11.50
CA LYS A 60 1.59 -7.82 10.61
C LYS A 60 1.09 -7.51 9.20
N THR A 61 -0.08 -6.85 9.12
CA THR A 61 -0.65 -6.42 7.84
C THR A 61 0.23 -5.36 7.17
N ALA A 62 0.68 -4.35 7.91
CA ALA A 62 1.57 -3.32 7.38
C ALA A 62 2.90 -3.92 6.87
N LEU A 63 3.54 -4.80 7.63
CA LEU A 63 4.80 -5.45 7.25
C LEU A 63 4.66 -6.30 5.99
N ARG A 64 3.49 -6.92 5.77
CA ARG A 64 3.20 -7.73 4.56
C ARG A 64 3.24 -6.90 3.30
N PHE A 65 2.72 -5.67 3.33
CA PHE A 65 2.59 -4.81 2.15
C PHE A 65 3.69 -3.73 2.06
N MET A 66 4.43 -3.49 3.15
CA MET A 66 5.52 -2.51 3.21
C MET A 66 6.54 -2.65 2.08
N PRO A 67 7.06 -3.86 1.71
CA PRO A 67 8.07 -3.99 0.67
C PRO A 67 7.62 -3.52 -0.70
N GLU A 68 6.32 -3.62 -0.98
CA GLU A 68 5.75 -3.22 -2.28
C GLU A 68 5.40 -1.74 -2.31
N MET A 69 4.82 -1.20 -1.22
CA MET A 69 4.22 0.13 -1.23
C MET A 69 5.17 1.25 -0.81
N ARG A 70 6.17 0.97 0.06
CA ARG A 70 7.06 2.02 0.60
C ARG A 70 7.94 2.72 -0.45
N PHE A 71 8.15 2.09 -1.61
CA PHE A 71 9.00 2.62 -2.67
C PHE A 71 8.21 3.24 -3.83
N GLU A 72 6.88 3.26 -3.73
CA GLU A 72 6.05 3.90 -4.74
C GLU A 72 6.23 5.43 -4.67
N GLU A 73 6.51 6.04 -5.83
CA GLU A 73 6.74 7.50 -5.95
C GLU A 73 5.44 8.29 -5.81
N THR A 74 4.31 7.63 -6.00
CA THR A 74 2.98 8.22 -5.89
C THR A 74 2.16 7.49 -4.83
N GLU A 75 1.14 8.15 -4.31
CA GLU A 75 0.20 7.51 -3.40
C GLU A 75 -0.55 6.40 -4.11
N GLN A 76 -0.45 5.19 -3.58
CA GLN A 76 -1.17 4.02 -4.03
C GLN A 76 -2.20 3.62 -2.97
N VAL A 77 -3.44 3.46 -3.37
CA VAL A 77 -4.50 2.95 -2.49
C VAL A 77 -4.76 1.49 -2.79
N ARG A 78 -4.72 0.66 -1.75
CA ARG A 78 -5.07 -0.77 -1.81
C ARG A 78 -6.29 -1.08 -0.98
N LEU A 79 -7.12 -1.96 -1.51
CA LEU A 79 -8.27 -2.54 -0.83
C LEU A 79 -8.00 -4.02 -0.56
N LEU A 80 -7.96 -4.40 0.70
CA LEU A 80 -7.84 -5.79 1.12
C LEU A 80 -9.24 -6.36 1.34
N ILE A 81 -9.56 -7.42 0.63
CA ILE A 81 -10.80 -8.17 0.73
C ILE A 81 -10.61 -9.33 1.69
N LEU A 82 -11.41 -9.39 2.73
CA LEU A 82 -11.27 -10.40 3.78
C LEU A 82 -12.52 -11.28 3.88
N ASN A 83 -12.30 -12.51 4.30
CA ASN A 83 -13.37 -13.45 4.63
C ASN A 83 -13.77 -13.37 6.11
N GLY A 84 -14.73 -14.23 6.55
CA GLY A 84 -15.22 -14.23 7.93
C GLY A 84 -14.21 -14.64 9.01
N ARG A 85 -12.98 -15.03 8.63
CA ARG A 85 -11.86 -15.32 9.55
C ARG A 85 -10.77 -14.24 9.46
N ASN A 86 -11.08 -13.09 8.84
CA ASN A 86 -10.12 -12.03 8.52
C ASN A 86 -8.93 -12.51 7.66
N ALA A 87 -9.07 -13.66 6.97
CA ALA A 87 -8.06 -14.08 6.03
C ALA A 87 -8.17 -13.28 4.72
N LEU A 88 -7.01 -12.90 4.17
CA LEU A 88 -6.90 -12.17 2.93
C LEU A 88 -7.37 -13.05 1.76
N VAL A 89 -8.44 -12.64 1.12
CA VAL A 89 -8.97 -13.30 -0.10
C VAL A 89 -8.34 -12.68 -1.33
N LYS A 90 -8.18 -11.35 -1.33
CA LYS A 90 -7.65 -10.60 -2.46
C LYS A 90 -7.16 -9.23 -2.01
N ASP A 91 -6.10 -8.74 -2.64
CA ASP A 91 -5.71 -7.33 -2.63
C ASP A 91 -5.99 -6.70 -4.00
N ILE A 92 -6.44 -5.47 -3.99
CA ILE A 92 -6.83 -4.71 -5.19
C ILE A 92 -6.19 -3.34 -5.11
N ILE A 93 -5.35 -3.03 -6.09
CA ILE A 93 -4.83 -1.67 -6.27
C ILE A 93 -5.96 -0.84 -6.92
N LEU A 94 -6.47 0.16 -6.18
CA LEU A 94 -7.54 1.03 -6.65
C LEU A 94 -7.01 2.24 -7.41
N SER A 95 -5.85 2.77 -7.04
CA SER A 95 -5.20 3.87 -7.73
C SER A 95 -3.68 3.80 -7.67
N ASN A 96 -3.04 4.26 -8.74
CA ASN A 96 -1.62 4.59 -8.83
C ASN A 96 -1.53 6.05 -9.29
N GLY A 97 -1.28 6.99 -8.38
CA GLY A 97 -1.24 8.43 -8.68
C GLY A 97 -1.74 9.23 -7.49
N SER A 98 -1.86 10.54 -7.59
CA SER A 98 -2.32 11.37 -6.47
C SER A 98 -3.58 10.79 -5.81
N PHE A 99 -3.59 10.73 -4.48
CA PHE A 99 -4.76 10.40 -3.69
C PHE A 99 -5.89 11.37 -4.06
N ASN A 100 -6.64 11.00 -5.09
CA ASN A 100 -7.81 11.76 -5.46
C ASN A 100 -8.99 11.17 -4.68
N ALA A 101 -9.67 11.99 -3.89
CA ALA A 101 -10.87 11.62 -3.14
C ALA A 101 -11.95 10.88 -3.98
N ALA A 102 -11.85 10.96 -5.31
CA ALA A 102 -12.70 10.22 -6.23
C ALA A 102 -12.35 8.72 -6.31
N MET A 103 -11.07 8.33 -6.14
CA MET A 103 -10.61 6.94 -6.29
C MET A 103 -10.68 6.12 -4.99
N ALA A 104 -10.55 6.79 -3.84
CA ALA A 104 -10.84 6.20 -2.53
C ALA A 104 -12.30 6.45 -2.12
N SER A 105 -13.20 6.78 -3.06
CA SER A 105 -14.58 7.06 -2.75
C SER A 105 -15.27 5.81 -2.17
N PRO A 106 -16.21 5.95 -1.21
CA PRO A 106 -16.98 4.81 -0.71
C PRO A 106 -17.62 3.98 -1.82
N ARG A 107 -18.06 4.64 -2.91
CA ARG A 107 -18.65 3.96 -4.07
C ARG A 107 -17.68 2.95 -4.68
N GLU A 108 -16.43 3.35 -4.96
CA GLU A 108 -15.45 2.50 -5.62
C GLU A 108 -14.98 1.36 -4.70
N ILE A 109 -14.73 1.68 -3.44
CA ILE A 109 -14.32 0.70 -2.42
C ILE A 109 -15.39 -0.37 -2.24
N PHE A 110 -16.65 0.01 -2.00
CA PHE A 110 -17.71 -0.95 -1.74
C PHE A 110 -18.22 -1.65 -3.00
N TYR A 111 -18.08 -1.04 -4.18
CA TYR A 111 -18.30 -1.76 -5.44
C TYR A 111 -17.34 -2.94 -5.57
N ASN A 112 -16.04 -2.72 -5.33
CA ASN A 112 -15.03 -3.78 -5.39
C ASN A 112 -15.22 -4.80 -4.26
N ALA A 113 -15.57 -4.36 -3.06
CA ALA A 113 -15.86 -5.24 -1.93
C ALA A 113 -17.03 -6.20 -2.22
N LEU A 114 -18.15 -5.67 -2.70
CA LEU A 114 -19.33 -6.46 -3.07
C LEU A 114 -19.02 -7.44 -4.22
N LYS A 115 -18.35 -6.96 -5.28
CA LYS A 115 -17.96 -7.77 -6.43
C LYS A 115 -17.10 -8.98 -6.03
N ASN A 116 -16.26 -8.83 -5.02
CA ASN A 116 -15.38 -9.87 -4.51
C ASN A 116 -15.94 -10.59 -3.27
N LYS A 117 -17.22 -10.39 -2.91
CA LYS A 117 -17.91 -11.04 -1.80
C LYS A 117 -17.19 -10.86 -0.46
N ALA A 118 -16.68 -9.64 -0.20
CA ALA A 118 -16.02 -9.31 1.06
C ALA A 118 -16.97 -9.49 2.24
N VAL A 119 -16.46 -10.06 3.33
CA VAL A 119 -17.15 -10.03 4.64
C VAL A 119 -16.71 -8.78 5.40
N SER A 120 -15.42 -8.44 5.31
CA SER A 120 -14.83 -7.22 5.84
C SER A 120 -13.73 -6.74 4.91
N ILE A 121 -13.25 -5.52 5.12
CA ILE A 121 -12.21 -4.89 4.32
C ILE A 121 -11.19 -4.17 5.20
N ILE A 122 -9.97 -4.03 4.69
CA ILE A 122 -8.98 -3.06 5.15
C ILE A 122 -8.61 -2.16 3.98
N VAL A 123 -8.48 -0.87 4.22
CA VAL A 123 -7.93 0.08 3.27
C VAL A 123 -6.50 0.38 3.66
N MET A 124 -5.61 0.45 2.68
CA MET A 124 -4.21 0.83 2.88
C MET A 124 -3.80 1.87 1.86
N HIS A 125 -2.95 2.81 2.25
CA HIS A 125 -2.23 3.64 1.30
C HIS A 125 -0.83 4.00 1.82
N ASN A 126 0.07 4.38 0.90
CA ASN A 126 1.39 4.86 1.25
C ASN A 126 1.47 6.38 1.16
N HIS A 127 2.30 6.98 1.99
CA HIS A 127 2.75 8.36 1.83
C HIS A 127 4.16 8.39 1.21
N PRO A 128 4.34 8.90 -0.02
CA PRO A 128 5.65 9.00 -0.67
C PRO A 128 6.66 9.83 0.12
N SER A 129 6.19 10.74 0.99
CA SER A 129 7.05 11.49 1.91
C SER A 129 7.79 10.61 2.92
N GLY A 130 7.33 9.37 3.13
CA GLY A 130 7.83 8.44 4.13
C GLY A 130 7.29 8.70 5.55
N ASP A 131 6.45 9.73 5.75
CA ASP A 131 5.79 10.00 7.03
C ASP A 131 4.34 9.49 6.99
N PRO A 132 3.98 8.45 7.78
CA PRO A 132 2.64 7.87 7.79
C PRO A 132 1.61 8.66 8.61
N THR A 133 1.94 9.89 9.04
CA THR A 133 1.00 10.72 9.80
C THR A 133 -0.27 10.98 8.98
N PRO A 134 -1.45 10.61 9.50
CA PRO A 134 -2.71 10.77 8.78
C PRO A 134 -3.01 12.24 8.48
N SER A 135 -3.44 12.52 7.26
CA SER A 135 -4.00 13.82 6.89
C SER A 135 -5.44 13.96 7.42
N ARG A 136 -5.96 15.18 7.38
CA ARG A 136 -7.37 15.43 7.69
C ARG A 136 -8.31 14.72 6.73
N GLU A 137 -7.91 14.63 5.48
CA GLU A 137 -8.64 13.96 4.40
C GLU A 137 -8.71 12.44 4.65
N ASP A 138 -7.63 11.81 5.12
CA ASP A 138 -7.60 10.39 5.47
C ASP A 138 -8.59 10.07 6.59
N ILE A 139 -8.63 10.91 7.61
CA ILE A 139 -9.57 10.75 8.72
C ILE A 139 -11.02 10.92 8.24
N LEU A 140 -11.29 11.91 7.39
CA LEU A 140 -12.63 12.16 6.88
C LEU A 140 -13.13 11.04 5.98
N ILE A 141 -12.28 10.55 5.06
CA ILE A 141 -12.69 9.45 4.18
C ILE A 141 -12.90 8.16 4.98
N THR A 142 -12.04 7.89 5.96
CA THR A 142 -12.19 6.72 6.84
C THR A 142 -13.53 6.72 7.56
N LYS A 143 -13.94 7.85 8.14
CA LYS A 143 -15.26 7.99 8.79
C LYS A 143 -16.40 7.69 7.81
N ARG A 144 -16.33 8.22 6.59
CA ARG A 144 -17.34 7.94 5.55
C ARG A 144 -17.37 6.46 5.17
N LEU A 145 -16.21 5.81 5.11
CA LEU A 145 -16.12 4.38 4.81
C LEU A 145 -16.75 3.54 5.93
N ILE A 146 -16.51 3.89 7.20
CA ILE A 146 -17.14 3.22 8.34
C ILE A 146 -18.68 3.34 8.28
N GLU A 147 -19.19 4.55 8.03
CA GLU A 147 -20.64 4.79 7.91
C GLU A 147 -21.24 4.00 6.74
N THR A 148 -20.59 4.04 5.57
CA THR A 148 -21.05 3.30 4.40
C THR A 148 -20.97 1.79 4.63
N GLY A 149 -19.92 1.29 5.27
CA GLY A 149 -19.76 -0.12 5.60
C GLY A 149 -20.89 -0.65 6.48
N LYS A 150 -21.31 0.12 7.48
CA LYS A 150 -22.47 -0.21 8.33
C LYS A 150 -23.76 -0.34 7.51
N LEU A 151 -23.96 0.52 6.51
CA LEU A 151 -25.15 0.47 5.64
C LEU A 151 -25.13 -0.70 4.67
N VAL A 152 -23.95 -1.07 4.16
CA VAL A 152 -23.76 -2.14 3.15
C VAL A 152 -23.61 -3.52 3.82
N GLY A 153 -23.33 -3.56 5.13
CA GLY A 153 -23.09 -4.80 5.86
C GLY A 153 -21.67 -5.37 5.61
N ILE A 154 -20.70 -4.52 5.25
CA ILE A 154 -19.28 -4.88 5.07
C ILE A 154 -18.45 -3.97 5.98
N GLU A 155 -17.85 -4.53 7.01
CA GLU A 155 -17.09 -3.77 7.99
C GLU A 155 -15.75 -3.30 7.44
N LEU A 156 -15.40 -2.02 7.64
CA LEU A 156 -14.03 -1.54 7.53
C LEU A 156 -13.31 -1.88 8.85
N LEU A 157 -12.40 -2.86 8.80
CA LEU A 157 -11.66 -3.29 10.00
C LEU A 157 -10.57 -2.30 10.39
N ASP A 158 -9.89 -1.71 9.40
CA ASP A 158 -8.84 -0.71 9.63
C ASP A 158 -8.59 0.13 8.38
N HIS A 159 -7.92 1.26 8.57
CA HIS A 159 -7.27 2.03 7.54
C HIS A 159 -5.80 2.22 7.95
N ILE A 160 -4.87 1.63 7.18
CA ILE A 160 -3.45 1.58 7.50
C ILE A 160 -2.68 2.48 6.53
N ILE A 161 -1.92 3.42 7.05
CA ILE A 161 -1.07 4.32 6.27
C ILE A 161 0.38 3.88 6.41
N LEU A 162 1.05 3.70 5.27
CA LEU A 162 2.44 3.26 5.21
C LEU A 162 3.38 4.43 4.91
N GLY A 163 4.46 4.53 5.67
CA GLY A 163 5.59 5.42 5.41
C GLY A 163 6.89 4.65 5.16
N ASP A 164 8.04 5.26 5.42
CA ASP A 164 9.34 4.60 5.30
C ASP A 164 9.63 3.73 6.52
N ASN A 165 9.39 2.41 6.43
CA ASN A 165 9.49 1.42 7.52
C ASN A 165 8.67 1.77 8.78
N ARG A 166 7.60 2.55 8.61
CA ARG A 166 6.67 2.94 9.67
C ARG A 166 5.27 2.85 9.14
N TYR A 167 4.32 2.66 10.03
CA TYR A 167 2.90 2.67 9.68
C TYR A 167 2.09 3.38 10.77
N VAL A 168 0.88 3.76 10.42
CA VAL A 168 -0.16 4.20 11.36
C VAL A 168 -1.44 3.45 11.04
N SER A 169 -2.03 2.81 12.05
CA SER A 169 -3.40 2.30 12.03
C SER A 169 -4.33 3.38 12.57
N LEU A 170 -5.33 3.79 11.80
CA LEU A 170 -6.31 4.77 12.26
C LEU A 170 -7.23 4.18 13.33
N LYS A 171 -7.40 2.86 13.35
CA LYS A 171 -8.15 2.17 14.40
C LYS A 171 -7.41 2.19 15.73
N GLU A 172 -6.13 1.75 15.75
CA GLU A 172 -5.31 1.73 16.97
C GLU A 172 -5.11 3.14 17.53
N SER A 173 -4.94 4.13 16.66
CA SER A 173 -4.80 5.53 17.06
C SER A 173 -6.09 6.19 17.56
N GLY A 174 -7.25 5.55 17.36
CA GLY A 174 -8.55 6.12 17.74
C GLY A 174 -8.95 7.39 16.99
N LEU A 175 -8.35 7.65 15.82
CA LEU A 175 -8.55 8.91 15.08
C LEU A 175 -9.83 8.94 14.25
N ALA A 176 -10.34 7.76 13.86
CA ALA A 176 -11.52 7.68 13.01
C ALA A 176 -12.55 6.65 13.49
N PHE A 177 -12.14 5.66 14.25
CA PHE A 177 -12.96 4.56 14.77
C PHE A 177 -13.54 4.86 16.13
#